data_6f113af34695e2fcbce52e1a1c304f0c
#
_entry.id   6f113af34695e2fcbce52e1a1c304f0c
#
_cell.length_a   1.000
_cell.length_b   1.000
_cell.length_c   1.000
_cell.angle_alpha   90.00
_cell.angle_beta   90.00
_cell.angle_gamma   90.00
#
_symmetry.space_group_name_H-M   'P 1'
#
loop_
_entity.id
_entity.type
_entity.pdbx_description
1 polymer ?
#
loop_
_entity_poly.entity_id
_entity_poly.type
_entity_poly.pdbx_seq_one_letter_code
_entity_poly.pdbx_strand_id
1 'polypeptide(L)'
;MLTQANPYPFASQQLPCLIDGEFVLAGRTFTNVSPVNGEVLATVTEAAPALVDRAVQAARAALRGPWGRLSTAERCALLRKVAERIEQRFNEFVSAEIADTGKTLQQARALDIPRGAANFRAYADLAAARGSECFEMATPDGRGALNYSVHKPVGVVAVIAPWNLPFLLMTWKVAPALACGNTVVVKPSEETPSSAALLAQVMQEVGVPPGVFNLLHGFGPKSTGEALVSHPDVNAIAFTGESATGAAIMRSAADSVKALSFELGGKNAALVFADADFEAAVSGTMRSVFSNCGQVCLCSERVYIERPMFERFVAALAQRARALKLGGPYEDADMGPLISRSHRDKVLSYYRLALKEHGELLCGGGVPSFGDERDGGAFIEPTIVRGLPESARCVKEEIFGPICHVAPFDTEDEAVSLANDTRYGLAAAVWTSSLQRAHRVARQMEVGIAWVNDWFLRDLRTPFGGVKLSGIGREGGAHSLAFFSEPMNICVKL
;
A
#
# COMPACT_ATOMS: atom_id res chain seq x y z
N MET A 1 18.09 20.66 13.11
CA MET A 1 18.98 19.70 13.78
C MET A 1 18.48 18.28 13.51
N LEU A 2 19.07 17.59 12.51
CA LEU A 2 18.69 16.23 12.06
C LEU A 2 19.73 15.19 12.56
N THR A 3 20.34 15.39 13.73
CA THR A 3 21.62 14.77 14.07
C THR A 3 21.62 13.79 15.23
N GLN A 4 20.53 13.07 15.49
CA GLN A 4 20.64 11.79 16.22
C GLN A 4 19.63 10.82 15.64
N ALA A 5 20.11 9.95 14.73
CA ALA A 5 19.40 8.75 14.35
C ALA A 5 19.21 7.90 15.61
N ASN A 6 17.96 7.54 15.94
CA ASN A 6 17.76 6.44 16.86
C ASN A 6 18.41 5.21 16.21
N PRO A 7 19.15 4.41 16.96
CA PRO A 7 19.71 3.17 16.40
C PRO A 7 18.59 2.28 15.89
N TYR A 8 18.89 1.47 14.87
CA TYR A 8 17.97 0.46 14.38
C TYR A 8 17.52 -0.45 15.55
N PRO A 9 16.21 -0.58 15.81
CA PRO A 9 15.73 -1.19 17.05
C PRO A 9 16.04 -2.70 17.18
N PHE A 10 16.42 -3.36 16.08
CA PHE A 10 16.71 -4.80 16.05
C PHE A 10 18.14 -5.12 15.64
N ALA A 11 19.08 -4.18 15.79
CA ALA A 11 20.49 -4.40 15.44
C ALA A 11 21.03 -5.69 16.07
N SER A 12 21.57 -6.58 15.24
CA SER A 12 22.15 -7.87 15.67
C SER A 12 21.14 -8.84 16.36
N GLN A 13 19.86 -8.60 16.24
CA GLN A 13 18.80 -9.48 16.79
C GLN A 13 18.19 -10.37 15.72
N GLN A 14 17.59 -11.46 16.16
CA GLN A 14 16.71 -12.27 15.33
C GLN A 14 15.26 -11.80 15.54
N LEU A 15 14.58 -11.41 14.46
CA LEU A 15 13.16 -11.03 14.47
C LEU A 15 12.29 -12.28 14.61
N PRO A 16 11.48 -12.39 15.70
CA PRO A 16 10.59 -13.51 15.92
C PRO A 16 9.26 -13.36 15.18
N CYS A 17 8.53 -14.46 14.99
CA CYS A 17 7.09 -14.41 14.76
C CYS A 17 6.37 -14.09 16.09
N LEU A 18 5.15 -13.53 16.03
CA LEU A 18 4.24 -13.45 17.19
C LEU A 18 3.06 -14.37 16.94
N ILE A 19 2.87 -15.37 17.81
CA ILE A 19 1.78 -16.36 17.72
C ILE A 19 1.17 -16.53 19.08
N ASP A 20 -0.15 -16.31 19.20
CA ASP A 20 -0.91 -16.44 20.44
C ASP A 20 -0.32 -15.67 21.64
N GLY A 21 0.18 -14.46 21.37
CA GLY A 21 0.83 -13.61 22.35
C GLY A 21 2.25 -14.02 22.74
N GLU A 22 2.86 -15.02 22.09
CA GLU A 22 4.23 -15.46 22.34
C GLU A 22 5.14 -15.11 21.18
N PHE A 23 6.33 -14.58 21.46
CA PHE A 23 7.38 -14.42 20.45
C PHE A 23 8.10 -15.76 20.22
N VAL A 24 8.06 -16.22 18.97
CA VAL A 24 8.56 -17.54 18.57
C VAL A 24 9.77 -17.39 17.64
N LEU A 25 10.90 -17.93 18.07
CA LEU A 25 12.11 -18.13 17.28
C LEU A 25 12.19 -19.61 16.92
N ALA A 26 11.97 -19.98 15.68
CA ALA A 26 12.01 -21.37 15.25
C ALA A 26 12.23 -21.50 13.74
N GLY A 27 12.75 -22.67 13.33
CA GLY A 27 12.84 -23.07 11.94
C GLY A 27 13.94 -22.41 11.12
N ARG A 28 13.64 -22.16 9.86
CA ARG A 28 14.53 -21.46 8.94
C ARG A 28 14.54 -19.97 9.21
N THR A 29 15.63 -19.34 8.77
CA THR A 29 15.78 -17.88 8.83
C THR A 29 16.19 -17.34 7.48
N PHE A 30 15.95 -16.06 7.27
CA PHE A 30 16.48 -15.30 6.14
C PHE A 30 17.07 -13.98 6.65
N THR A 31 17.84 -13.33 5.80
CA THR A 31 18.54 -12.09 6.14
C THR A 31 17.77 -10.89 5.61
N ASN A 32 17.50 -9.91 6.47
CA ASN A 32 17.06 -8.59 6.07
C ASN A 32 18.29 -7.69 5.85
N VAL A 33 18.32 -6.96 4.72
CA VAL A 33 19.47 -6.14 4.32
C VAL A 33 19.04 -4.72 4.01
N SER A 34 19.89 -3.75 4.29
CA SER A 34 19.69 -2.35 3.95
C SER A 34 19.77 -2.14 2.44
N PRO A 35 18.78 -1.51 1.80
CA PRO A 35 18.87 -1.16 0.38
C PRO A 35 19.87 -0.01 0.11
N VAL A 36 20.34 0.69 1.14
CA VAL A 36 21.29 1.82 1.02
C VAL A 36 22.68 1.34 0.63
N ASN A 37 23.15 0.26 1.26
CA ASN A 37 24.54 -0.22 1.10
C ASN A 37 24.67 -1.76 1.06
N GLY A 38 23.57 -2.50 1.31
CA GLY A 38 23.55 -3.96 1.35
C GLY A 38 24.00 -4.57 2.68
N GLU A 39 24.16 -3.76 3.72
CA GLU A 39 24.49 -4.28 5.06
C GLU A 39 23.36 -5.12 5.64
N VAL A 40 23.73 -6.13 6.43
CA VAL A 40 22.78 -6.97 7.15
C VAL A 40 22.21 -6.19 8.33
N LEU A 41 20.88 -6.03 8.33
CA LEU A 41 20.14 -5.36 9.40
C LEU A 41 19.77 -6.34 10.51
N ALA A 42 19.18 -7.47 10.14
CA ALA A 42 18.69 -8.48 11.06
C ALA A 42 18.61 -9.87 10.41
N THR A 43 18.55 -10.89 11.26
CA THR A 43 18.09 -12.23 10.85
C THR A 43 16.61 -12.35 11.18
N VAL A 44 15.81 -12.93 10.29
CA VAL A 44 14.35 -13.01 10.41
C VAL A 44 13.91 -14.47 10.44
N THR A 45 13.04 -14.84 11.37
CA THR A 45 12.45 -16.18 11.44
C THR A 45 11.51 -16.41 10.26
N GLU A 46 11.70 -17.48 9.47
CA GLU A 46 10.74 -17.91 8.45
C GLU A 46 9.73 -18.88 9.06
N ALA A 47 8.44 -18.54 9.00
CA ALA A 47 7.38 -19.38 9.52
C ALA A 47 7.12 -20.59 8.61
N ALA A 48 7.42 -21.78 9.11
CA ALA A 48 7.05 -23.02 8.45
C ALA A 48 5.52 -23.25 8.48
N PRO A 49 4.95 -24.12 7.62
CA PRO A 49 3.51 -24.38 7.58
C PRO A 49 2.87 -24.73 8.92
N ALA A 50 3.58 -25.42 9.81
CA ALA A 50 3.10 -25.72 11.17
C ALA A 50 2.94 -24.48 12.05
N LEU A 51 3.78 -23.45 11.88
CA LEU A 51 3.61 -22.18 12.58
C LEU A 51 2.47 -21.35 11.97
N VAL A 52 2.23 -21.47 10.67
CA VAL A 52 1.06 -20.83 10.02
C VAL A 52 -0.22 -21.43 10.58
N ASP A 53 -0.33 -22.77 10.64
CA ASP A 53 -1.49 -23.45 11.24
C ASP A 53 -1.68 -23.02 12.70
N ARG A 54 -0.63 -23.05 13.52
CA ARG A 54 -0.69 -22.59 14.92
C ARG A 54 -1.22 -21.16 15.03
N ALA A 55 -0.78 -20.23 14.19
CA ALA A 55 -1.23 -18.83 14.19
C ALA A 55 -2.71 -18.73 13.80
N VAL A 56 -3.15 -19.47 12.78
CA VAL A 56 -4.56 -19.47 12.34
C VAL A 56 -5.46 -20.08 13.40
N GLN A 57 -5.06 -21.18 14.06
CA GLN A 57 -5.83 -21.79 15.14
C GLN A 57 -5.92 -20.86 16.36
N ALA A 58 -4.83 -20.18 16.74
CA ALA A 58 -4.85 -19.15 17.78
C ALA A 58 -5.82 -18.02 17.44
N ALA A 59 -5.80 -17.53 16.20
CA ALA A 59 -6.73 -16.52 15.71
C ALA A 59 -8.20 -16.99 15.79
N ARG A 60 -8.50 -18.21 15.42
CA ARG A 60 -9.85 -18.81 15.56
C ARG A 60 -10.29 -18.96 17.00
N ALA A 61 -9.40 -19.35 17.90
CA ALA A 61 -9.70 -19.48 19.33
C ALA A 61 -10.01 -18.11 19.94
N ALA A 62 -9.24 -17.08 19.59
CA ALA A 62 -9.44 -15.70 20.07
C ALA A 62 -10.81 -15.13 19.71
N LEU A 63 -11.38 -15.46 18.53
CA LEU A 63 -12.75 -15.06 18.15
C LEU A 63 -13.83 -15.55 19.11
N ARG A 64 -13.62 -16.68 19.78
CA ARG A 64 -14.54 -17.26 20.78
C ARG A 64 -14.14 -16.92 22.21
N GLY A 65 -12.96 -16.33 22.38
CA GLY A 65 -12.37 -15.94 23.65
C GLY A 65 -12.84 -14.57 24.16
N PRO A 66 -12.04 -13.92 25.02
CA PRO A 66 -12.34 -12.59 25.53
C PRO A 66 -12.57 -11.56 24.44
N TRP A 67 -11.77 -11.59 23.36
CA TRP A 67 -11.90 -10.68 22.21
C TRP A 67 -13.29 -10.69 21.57
N GLY A 68 -13.84 -11.87 21.29
CA GLY A 68 -15.15 -12.01 20.68
C GLY A 68 -16.32 -11.53 21.53
N ARG A 69 -16.09 -11.31 22.83
CA ARG A 69 -17.08 -10.76 23.78
C ARG A 69 -16.98 -9.26 23.98
N LEU A 70 -15.90 -8.62 23.50
CA LEU A 70 -15.76 -7.16 23.61
C LEU A 70 -16.84 -6.45 22.78
N SER A 71 -17.42 -5.43 23.38
CA SER A 71 -18.24 -4.47 22.66
C SER A 71 -17.42 -3.68 21.62
N THR A 72 -18.09 -3.08 20.66
CA THR A 72 -17.44 -2.18 19.71
C THR A 72 -16.70 -1.05 20.41
N ALA A 73 -17.27 -0.48 21.48
CA ALA A 73 -16.65 0.60 22.26
C ALA A 73 -15.32 0.16 22.89
N GLU A 74 -15.25 -1.04 23.48
CA GLU A 74 -14.05 -1.58 24.09
C GLU A 74 -12.96 -1.86 23.04
N ARG A 75 -13.32 -2.45 21.90
CA ARG A 75 -12.38 -2.64 20.77
C ARG A 75 -11.83 -1.30 20.26
N CYS A 76 -12.71 -0.30 20.07
CA CYS A 76 -12.29 1.03 19.65
C CYS A 76 -11.36 1.71 20.67
N ALA A 77 -11.59 1.51 21.97
CA ALA A 77 -10.70 2.01 23.03
C ALA A 77 -9.29 1.38 22.93
N LEU A 78 -9.21 0.06 22.68
CA LEU A 78 -7.93 -0.63 22.45
C LEU A 78 -7.21 -0.08 21.20
N LEU A 79 -7.92 0.11 20.09
CA LEU A 79 -7.30 0.66 18.86
C LEU A 79 -6.75 2.06 19.07
N ARG A 80 -7.42 2.91 19.86
CA ARG A 80 -6.89 4.25 20.21
C ARG A 80 -5.61 4.13 21.05
N LYS A 81 -5.55 3.19 22.01
CA LYS A 81 -4.30 2.91 22.76
C LYS A 81 -3.17 2.44 21.87
N VAL A 82 -3.47 1.61 20.83
CA VAL A 82 -2.48 1.20 19.83
C VAL A 82 -1.92 2.44 19.11
N ALA A 83 -2.78 3.35 18.65
CA ALA A 83 -2.35 4.59 17.99
C ALA A 83 -1.47 5.46 18.92
N GLU A 84 -1.90 5.66 20.15
CA GLU A 84 -1.14 6.41 21.16
C GLU A 84 0.24 5.78 21.43
N ARG A 85 0.29 4.45 21.52
CA ARG A 85 1.56 3.75 21.77
C ARG A 85 2.51 3.82 20.58
N ILE A 86 2.01 3.75 19.36
CA ILE A 86 2.80 3.99 18.15
C ILE A 86 3.42 5.40 18.19
N GLU A 87 2.65 6.42 18.57
CA GLU A 87 3.15 7.79 18.67
C GLU A 87 4.18 7.97 19.80
N GLN A 88 4.02 7.29 20.92
CA GLN A 88 5.02 7.28 21.99
C GLN A 88 6.33 6.64 21.55
N ARG A 89 6.28 5.62 20.68
CA ARG A 89 7.44 4.93 20.08
C ARG A 89 7.79 5.46 18.68
N PHE A 90 7.34 6.65 18.32
CA PHE A 90 7.42 7.22 16.98
C PHE A 90 8.80 7.09 16.33
N ASN A 91 9.86 7.47 17.05
CA ASN A 91 11.21 7.45 16.49
C ASN A 91 11.74 6.01 16.24
N GLU A 92 11.29 5.02 17.01
CA GLU A 92 11.63 3.62 16.78
C GLU A 92 10.99 3.12 15.48
N PHE A 93 9.71 3.44 15.26
CA PHE A 93 9.02 3.10 14.01
C PHE A 93 9.66 3.81 12.80
N VAL A 94 10.02 5.08 12.93
CA VAL A 94 10.74 5.81 11.86
C VAL A 94 12.06 5.11 11.55
N SER A 95 12.87 4.77 12.55
CA SER A 95 14.17 4.10 12.36
C SER A 95 14.01 2.72 11.72
N ALA A 96 13.01 1.94 12.12
CA ALA A 96 12.72 0.64 11.53
C ALA A 96 12.30 0.76 10.05
N GLU A 97 11.39 1.71 9.76
CA GLU A 97 10.88 1.93 8.41
C GLU A 97 11.97 2.36 7.43
N ILE A 98 12.84 3.31 7.83
CA ILE A 98 13.92 3.79 6.96
C ILE A 98 15.06 2.79 6.83
N ALA A 99 15.35 1.98 7.85
CA ALA A 99 16.37 0.95 7.76
C ALA A 99 16.02 -0.10 6.69
N ASP A 100 14.77 -0.60 6.72
CA ASP A 100 14.29 -1.60 5.78
C ASP A 100 14.11 -1.04 4.36
N THR A 101 13.71 0.22 4.21
CA THR A 101 13.29 0.78 2.90
C THR A 101 14.29 1.72 2.26
N GLY A 102 15.23 2.28 3.03
CA GLY A 102 16.16 3.32 2.57
C GLY A 102 15.51 4.65 2.20
N LYS A 103 14.19 4.82 2.39
CA LYS A 103 13.47 6.07 2.08
C LYS A 103 13.97 7.23 2.94
N THR A 104 13.70 8.46 2.50
CA THR A 104 14.13 9.66 3.23
C THR A 104 13.47 9.75 4.61
N LEU A 105 14.21 10.25 5.58
CA LEU A 105 13.71 10.51 6.94
C LEU A 105 12.45 11.40 6.92
N GLN A 106 12.43 12.39 6.02
CA GLN A 106 11.29 13.30 5.87
C GLN A 106 10.02 12.54 5.49
N GLN A 107 10.08 11.63 4.54
CA GLN A 107 8.93 10.84 4.10
C GLN A 107 8.40 9.94 5.23
N ALA A 108 9.26 9.21 5.91
CA ALA A 108 8.85 8.33 7.00
C ALA A 108 8.20 9.12 8.16
N ARG A 109 8.76 10.28 8.52
CA ARG A 109 8.26 11.15 9.59
C ARG A 109 6.98 11.90 9.24
N ALA A 110 6.84 12.36 7.99
CA ALA A 110 5.71 13.19 7.58
C ALA A 110 4.50 12.37 7.11
N LEU A 111 4.72 11.16 6.60
CA LEU A 111 3.66 10.35 5.98
C LEU A 111 3.49 8.99 6.64
N ASP A 112 4.51 8.12 6.59
CA ASP A 112 4.33 6.69 6.78
C ASP A 112 3.90 6.35 8.22
N ILE A 113 4.64 6.85 9.20
CA ILE A 113 4.37 6.54 10.61
C ILE A 113 3.15 7.30 11.15
N PRO A 114 2.99 8.62 10.92
CA PRO A 114 1.78 9.32 11.34
C PRO A 114 0.51 8.72 10.74
N ARG A 115 0.53 8.33 9.47
CA ARG A 115 -0.61 7.71 8.80
C ARG A 115 -0.91 6.34 9.37
N GLY A 116 0.11 5.54 9.71
CA GLY A 116 -0.06 4.25 10.37
C GLY A 116 -0.80 4.36 11.71
N ALA A 117 -0.46 5.33 12.54
CA ALA A 117 -1.18 5.62 13.78
C ALA A 117 -2.60 6.15 13.52
N ALA A 118 -2.74 7.09 12.56
CA ALA A 118 -4.04 7.67 12.20
C ALA A 118 -5.04 6.62 11.69
N ASN A 119 -4.58 5.55 11.04
CA ASN A 119 -5.45 4.45 10.59
C ASN A 119 -6.20 3.82 11.76
N PHE A 120 -5.55 3.54 12.89
CA PHE A 120 -6.21 2.98 14.07
C PHE A 120 -7.26 3.93 14.67
N ARG A 121 -6.98 5.25 14.75
CA ARG A 121 -7.97 6.24 15.23
C ARG A 121 -9.15 6.35 14.29
N ALA A 122 -8.88 6.51 13.00
CA ALA A 122 -9.94 6.69 12.00
C ALA A 122 -10.91 5.51 11.98
N TYR A 123 -10.41 4.28 12.04
CA TYR A 123 -11.30 3.12 12.04
C TYR A 123 -11.97 2.86 13.39
N ALA A 124 -11.38 3.27 14.50
CA ALA A 124 -12.06 3.29 15.80
C ALA A 124 -13.26 4.26 15.77
N ASP A 125 -13.08 5.44 15.18
CA ASP A 125 -14.15 6.46 15.09
C ASP A 125 -15.24 6.02 14.09
N LEU A 126 -14.87 5.51 12.94
CA LEU A 126 -15.80 5.01 11.91
C LEU A 126 -16.63 3.81 12.43
N ALA A 127 -16.00 2.86 13.12
CA ALA A 127 -16.70 1.70 13.67
C ALA A 127 -17.66 2.10 14.81
N ALA A 128 -17.27 3.06 15.66
CA ALA A 128 -18.13 3.58 16.73
C ALA A 128 -19.36 4.34 16.18
N ALA A 129 -19.24 4.96 15.01
CA ALA A 129 -20.32 5.71 14.38
C ALA A 129 -21.18 4.87 13.42
N ARG A 130 -20.86 3.59 13.21
CA ARG A 130 -21.57 2.74 12.26
C ARG A 130 -22.99 2.42 12.74
N GLY A 131 -23.99 2.76 11.93
CA GLY A 131 -25.38 2.37 12.13
C GLY A 131 -25.73 1.01 11.54
N SER A 132 -26.95 0.57 11.79
CA SER A 132 -27.57 -0.62 11.20
C SER A 132 -28.92 -0.27 10.57
N GLU A 133 -29.31 -1.02 9.55
CA GLU A 133 -30.61 -0.86 8.89
C GLU A 133 -31.71 -1.53 9.70
N CYS A 134 -32.91 -0.92 9.72
CA CYS A 134 -34.08 -1.45 10.41
C CYS A 134 -35.34 -1.11 9.57
N PHE A 135 -36.15 -2.12 9.24
CA PHE A 135 -37.35 -1.98 8.43
C PHE A 135 -38.52 -2.72 9.04
N GLU A 136 -39.70 -2.09 9.07
CA GLU A 136 -40.97 -2.76 9.34
C GLU A 136 -41.61 -3.22 8.04
N MET A 137 -42.27 -4.37 8.07
CA MET A 137 -43.04 -4.88 6.93
C MET A 137 -44.39 -5.41 7.38
N ALA A 138 -45.41 -5.27 6.50
CA ALA A 138 -46.70 -5.89 6.69
C ALA A 138 -46.60 -7.41 6.47
N THR A 139 -47.41 -8.18 7.21
CA THR A 139 -47.58 -9.62 7.03
C THR A 139 -49.04 -9.92 6.70
N PRO A 140 -49.36 -11.06 6.02
CA PRO A 140 -50.74 -11.39 5.63
C PRO A 140 -51.74 -11.51 6.79
N ASP A 141 -51.25 -11.83 8.01
CA ASP A 141 -52.05 -11.90 9.24
C ASP A 141 -52.22 -10.54 9.94
N GLY A 142 -51.68 -9.46 9.35
CA GLY A 142 -51.81 -8.09 9.87
C GLY A 142 -50.94 -7.76 11.05
N ARG A 143 -50.10 -8.69 11.58
CA ARG A 143 -49.25 -8.47 12.74
C ARG A 143 -48.00 -7.69 12.41
N GLY A 144 -47.45 -7.86 11.21
CA GLY A 144 -46.22 -7.25 10.79
C GLY A 144 -44.96 -8.06 11.17
N ALA A 145 -43.82 -7.58 10.72
CA ALA A 145 -42.53 -8.09 11.10
C ALA A 145 -41.50 -6.96 11.11
N LEU A 146 -40.51 -7.07 12.04
CA LEU A 146 -39.36 -6.19 12.14
C LEU A 146 -38.13 -6.89 11.56
N ASN A 147 -37.49 -6.26 10.59
CA ASN A 147 -36.21 -6.71 10.02
C ASN A 147 -35.11 -5.75 10.44
N TYR A 148 -34.03 -6.26 10.98
CA TYR A 148 -32.86 -5.44 11.24
C TYR A 148 -31.56 -6.17 10.95
N SER A 149 -30.54 -5.43 10.56
CA SER A 149 -29.23 -5.99 10.27
C SER A 149 -28.28 -5.89 11.47
N VAL A 150 -27.50 -6.95 11.67
CA VAL A 150 -26.35 -6.96 12.58
C VAL A 150 -25.10 -7.26 11.77
N HIS A 151 -23.98 -6.59 12.11
CA HIS A 151 -22.69 -6.80 11.45
C HIS A 151 -21.83 -7.70 12.33
N LYS A 152 -21.50 -8.88 11.81
CA LYS A 152 -20.59 -9.84 12.46
C LYS A 152 -19.20 -9.76 11.84
N PRO A 153 -18.12 -10.08 12.60
CA PRO A 153 -16.80 -10.23 12.00
C PRO A 153 -16.81 -11.36 10.97
N VAL A 154 -16.07 -11.18 9.86
CA VAL A 154 -15.85 -12.23 8.84
C VAL A 154 -15.15 -13.45 9.45
N GLY A 155 -14.21 -13.22 10.40
CA GLY A 155 -13.49 -14.27 11.09
C GLY A 155 -11.97 -14.02 11.15
N VAL A 156 -11.19 -15.01 10.71
CA VAL A 156 -9.74 -14.90 10.60
C VAL A 156 -9.37 -14.23 9.27
N VAL A 157 -8.64 -13.14 9.33
CA VAL A 157 -8.21 -12.37 8.16
C VAL A 157 -6.70 -12.54 7.95
N ALA A 158 -6.30 -13.02 6.78
CA ALA A 158 -4.93 -12.93 6.33
C ALA A 158 -4.64 -11.52 5.79
N VAL A 159 -3.69 -10.82 6.39
CA VAL A 159 -3.22 -9.50 5.94
C VAL A 159 -1.83 -9.66 5.35
N ILE A 160 -1.69 -9.45 4.05
CA ILE A 160 -0.41 -9.54 3.35
C ILE A 160 -0.05 -8.14 2.85
N ALA A 161 0.99 -7.57 3.45
CA ALA A 161 1.41 -6.20 3.22
C ALA A 161 2.66 -6.11 2.33
N PRO A 162 2.76 -5.09 1.46
CA PRO A 162 3.88 -4.87 0.56
C PRO A 162 5.03 -4.15 1.29
N TRP A 163 6.12 -3.97 0.56
CA TRP A 163 7.36 -3.36 1.06
C TRP A 163 7.50 -1.85 0.81
N ASN A 164 6.68 -1.26 -0.05
CA ASN A 164 6.90 0.14 -0.48
C ASN A 164 6.46 1.19 0.55
N LEU A 165 5.35 0.95 1.25
CA LEU A 165 4.83 1.74 2.37
C LEU A 165 4.42 0.77 3.48
N PRO A 166 5.39 0.02 4.08
CA PRO A 166 5.11 -1.18 4.86
C PRO A 166 4.19 -0.92 6.04
N PHE A 167 4.53 0.02 6.91
CA PHE A 167 3.73 0.31 8.09
C PHE A 167 2.36 0.89 7.76
N LEU A 168 2.34 1.86 6.83
CA LEU A 168 1.10 2.53 6.41
C LEU A 168 0.10 1.54 5.84
N LEU A 169 0.51 0.70 4.87
CA LEU A 169 -0.39 -0.21 4.16
C LEU A 169 -0.79 -1.43 5.01
N MET A 170 0.08 -1.89 5.90
CA MET A 170 -0.26 -2.92 6.87
C MET A 170 -1.35 -2.45 7.82
N THR A 171 -1.17 -1.29 8.45
CA THR A 171 -2.14 -0.75 9.42
C THR A 171 -3.46 -0.35 8.77
N TRP A 172 -3.43 0.03 7.48
CA TRP A 172 -4.62 0.31 6.66
C TRP A 172 -5.58 -0.88 6.52
N LYS A 173 -5.07 -2.11 6.67
CA LYS A 173 -5.84 -3.37 6.65
C LYS A 173 -6.11 -3.90 8.05
N VAL A 174 -5.10 -3.86 8.93
CA VAL A 174 -5.21 -4.37 10.31
C VAL A 174 -6.22 -3.57 11.14
N ALA A 175 -6.20 -2.25 11.05
CA ALA A 175 -7.07 -1.41 11.87
C ALA A 175 -8.58 -1.65 11.62
N PRO A 176 -9.09 -1.63 10.37
CA PRO A 176 -10.51 -1.92 10.12
C PRO A 176 -10.87 -3.38 10.42
N ALA A 177 -9.99 -4.34 10.16
CA ALA A 177 -10.24 -5.75 10.50
C ALA A 177 -10.49 -5.92 12.00
N LEU A 178 -9.61 -5.36 12.84
CA LEU A 178 -9.77 -5.40 14.30
C LEU A 178 -10.97 -4.58 14.79
N ALA A 179 -11.24 -3.42 14.21
CA ALA A 179 -12.40 -2.59 14.54
C ALA A 179 -13.72 -3.36 14.36
N CYS A 180 -13.82 -4.15 13.28
CA CYS A 180 -14.97 -5.03 13.01
C CYS A 180 -15.02 -6.30 13.89
N GLY A 181 -14.01 -6.54 14.74
CA GLY A 181 -13.98 -7.68 15.65
C GLY A 181 -13.33 -8.94 15.07
N ASN A 182 -12.71 -8.88 13.91
CA ASN A 182 -11.93 -9.97 13.35
C ASN A 182 -10.65 -10.20 14.14
N THR A 183 -9.98 -11.33 13.87
CA THR A 183 -8.60 -11.58 14.24
C THR A 183 -7.74 -11.58 12.98
N VAL A 184 -6.46 -11.26 13.12
CA VAL A 184 -5.57 -11.13 11.97
C VAL A 184 -4.34 -12.02 12.08
N VAL A 185 -3.92 -12.58 10.94
CA VAL A 185 -2.61 -13.19 10.74
C VAL A 185 -1.90 -12.34 9.69
N VAL A 186 -0.89 -11.59 10.11
CA VAL A 186 -0.19 -10.61 9.30
C VAL A 186 1.09 -11.21 8.74
N LYS A 187 1.30 -11.08 7.43
CA LYS A 187 2.56 -11.37 6.76
C LYS A 187 3.07 -10.10 6.07
N PRO A 188 4.04 -9.38 6.65
CA PRO A 188 4.71 -8.30 5.94
C PRO A 188 5.55 -8.85 4.79
N SER A 189 6.03 -7.99 3.91
CA SER A 189 7.06 -8.38 2.94
C SER A 189 8.32 -8.83 3.67
N GLU A 190 9.02 -9.78 3.06
CA GLU A 190 10.34 -10.25 3.50
C GLU A 190 11.39 -9.14 3.48
N GLU A 191 11.21 -8.13 2.63
CA GLU A 191 12.09 -6.96 2.52
C GLU A 191 11.90 -5.96 3.68
N THR A 192 10.75 -5.98 4.38
CA THR A 192 10.40 -4.94 5.37
C THR A 192 9.70 -5.52 6.61
N PRO A 193 10.39 -6.35 7.40
CA PRO A 193 9.81 -7.01 8.56
C PRO A 193 9.72 -6.13 9.80
N SER A 194 10.53 -5.06 9.91
CA SER A 194 10.87 -4.42 11.16
C SER A 194 9.73 -3.61 11.78
N SER A 195 9.02 -2.79 10.99
CA SER A 195 7.88 -2.02 11.50
C SER A 195 6.70 -2.91 11.90
N ALA A 196 6.55 -4.09 11.26
CA ALA A 196 5.57 -5.09 11.67
C ALA A 196 5.94 -5.75 13.00
N ALA A 197 7.22 -6.04 13.24
CA ALA A 197 7.71 -6.56 14.52
C ALA A 197 7.51 -5.56 15.68
N LEU A 198 7.72 -4.25 15.43
CA LEU A 198 7.39 -3.21 16.41
C LEU A 198 5.89 -3.15 16.70
N LEU A 199 5.05 -3.27 15.68
CA LEU A 199 3.59 -3.30 15.89
C LEU A 199 3.18 -4.51 16.74
N ALA A 200 3.80 -5.67 16.55
CA ALA A 200 3.56 -6.85 17.36
C ALA A 200 3.85 -6.59 18.87
N GLN A 201 4.95 -5.89 19.16
CA GLN A 201 5.27 -5.46 20.53
C GLN A 201 4.21 -4.48 21.07
N VAL A 202 3.82 -3.49 20.28
CA VAL A 202 2.77 -2.53 20.66
C VAL A 202 1.46 -3.23 20.98
N MET A 203 1.04 -4.22 20.18
CA MET A 203 -0.19 -4.98 20.44
C MET A 203 -0.17 -5.67 21.82
N GLN A 204 0.97 -6.25 22.21
CA GLN A 204 1.13 -6.84 23.53
C GLN A 204 1.13 -5.78 24.66
N GLU A 205 1.89 -4.69 24.49
CA GLU A 205 2.04 -3.62 25.46
C GLU A 205 0.72 -2.95 25.82
N VAL A 206 -0.20 -2.82 24.86
CA VAL A 206 -1.52 -2.21 25.09
C VAL A 206 -2.58 -3.21 25.57
N GLY A 207 -2.22 -4.50 25.68
CA GLY A 207 -3.09 -5.54 26.18
C GLY A 207 -4.11 -6.08 25.17
N VAL A 208 -3.77 -6.08 23.87
CA VAL A 208 -4.56 -6.85 22.88
C VAL A 208 -4.48 -8.33 23.24
N PRO A 209 -5.62 -9.04 23.37
CA PRO A 209 -5.63 -10.43 23.81
C PRO A 209 -4.79 -11.35 22.91
N PRO A 210 -4.14 -12.40 23.46
CA PRO A 210 -3.45 -13.42 22.68
C PRO A 210 -4.30 -13.94 21.53
N GLY A 211 -3.67 -14.26 20.40
CA GLY A 211 -4.31 -14.78 19.19
C GLY A 211 -5.06 -13.74 18.33
N VAL A 212 -5.36 -12.54 18.84
CA VAL A 212 -6.08 -11.50 18.08
C VAL A 212 -5.22 -10.92 16.96
N PHE A 213 -3.95 -10.67 17.24
CA PHE A 213 -2.93 -10.25 16.28
C PHE A 213 -1.80 -11.26 16.27
N ASN A 214 -1.56 -11.89 15.13
CA ASN A 214 -0.46 -12.81 14.91
C ASN A 214 0.43 -12.27 13.79
N LEU A 215 1.75 -12.40 13.93
CA LEU A 215 2.74 -11.94 12.96
C LEU A 215 3.57 -13.13 12.49
N LEU A 216 3.60 -13.36 11.18
CA LEU A 216 4.40 -14.39 10.54
C LEU A 216 5.33 -13.74 9.50
N HIS A 217 6.60 -14.07 9.55
CA HIS A 217 7.56 -13.68 8.52
C HIS A 217 7.81 -14.84 7.55
N GLY A 218 8.23 -14.51 6.34
CA GLY A 218 8.59 -15.48 5.31
C GLY A 218 8.23 -15.01 3.90
N PHE A 219 8.49 -15.84 2.92
CA PHE A 219 8.27 -15.54 1.51
C PHE A 219 6.84 -15.84 1.04
N GLY A 220 6.54 -15.51 -0.22
CA GLY A 220 5.24 -15.78 -0.84
C GLY A 220 5.10 -17.24 -1.30
N PRO A 221 5.53 -17.58 -2.54
CA PRO A 221 5.36 -18.91 -3.11
C PRO A 221 6.15 -19.97 -2.34
N LYS A 222 5.56 -21.15 -2.15
CA LYS A 222 6.14 -22.33 -1.47
C LYS A 222 6.66 -22.04 -0.05
N SER A 223 6.16 -21.00 0.58
CA SER A 223 6.54 -20.58 1.91
C SER A 223 5.31 -20.09 2.70
N THR A 224 5.52 -19.27 3.71
CA THR A 224 4.52 -18.72 4.65
C THR A 224 3.30 -18.13 3.95
N GLY A 225 3.51 -17.34 2.87
CA GLY A 225 2.42 -16.67 2.17
C GLY A 225 1.44 -17.66 1.52
N GLU A 226 1.96 -18.64 0.78
CA GLU A 226 1.12 -19.68 0.14
C GLU A 226 0.39 -20.53 1.19
N ALA A 227 1.10 -20.94 2.25
CA ALA A 227 0.49 -21.68 3.34
C ALA A 227 -0.65 -20.91 4.02
N LEU A 228 -0.49 -19.59 4.20
CA LEU A 228 -1.49 -18.74 4.82
C LEU A 228 -2.71 -18.54 3.93
N VAL A 229 -2.54 -18.24 2.64
CA VAL A 229 -3.68 -17.98 1.73
C VAL A 229 -4.47 -19.23 1.36
N SER A 230 -3.83 -20.39 1.37
CA SER A 230 -4.47 -21.70 1.12
C SER A 230 -5.10 -22.30 2.37
N HIS A 231 -4.83 -21.77 3.57
CA HIS A 231 -5.29 -22.36 4.82
C HIS A 231 -6.83 -22.37 4.90
N PRO A 232 -7.48 -23.53 5.15
CA PRO A 232 -8.95 -23.64 5.09
C PRO A 232 -9.67 -22.77 6.12
N ASP A 233 -9.05 -22.49 7.25
CA ASP A 233 -9.62 -21.72 8.35
C ASP A 233 -9.37 -20.21 8.26
N VAL A 234 -8.79 -19.72 7.18
CA VAL A 234 -8.75 -18.27 6.84
C VAL A 234 -10.03 -17.92 6.08
N ASN A 235 -10.74 -16.91 6.57
CA ASN A 235 -12.04 -16.48 6.03
C ASN A 235 -11.92 -15.38 4.96
N ALA A 236 -10.97 -14.46 5.14
CA ALA A 236 -10.77 -13.36 4.22
C ALA A 236 -9.27 -13.08 3.99
N ILE A 237 -8.94 -12.56 2.82
CA ILE A 237 -7.58 -12.17 2.47
C ILE A 237 -7.59 -10.69 2.04
N ALA A 238 -6.85 -9.85 2.75
CA ALA A 238 -6.56 -8.48 2.38
C ALA A 238 -5.10 -8.38 1.91
N PHE A 239 -4.90 -8.13 0.62
CA PHE A 239 -3.60 -8.14 -0.04
C PHE A 239 -3.31 -6.81 -0.73
N THR A 240 -2.08 -6.34 -0.64
CA THR A 240 -1.53 -5.30 -1.51
C THR A 240 -0.22 -5.80 -2.11
N GLY A 241 -0.07 -5.69 -3.43
CA GLY A 241 1.12 -6.11 -4.13
C GLY A 241 0.96 -6.19 -5.65
N GLU A 242 1.76 -7.02 -6.30
CA GLU A 242 1.76 -7.18 -7.75
C GLU A 242 0.49 -7.92 -8.24
N SER A 243 -0.01 -7.52 -9.42
CA SER A 243 -1.22 -8.12 -10.02
C SER A 243 -1.09 -9.63 -10.29
N ALA A 244 0.11 -10.09 -10.65
CA ALA A 244 0.39 -11.52 -10.85
C ALA A 244 0.24 -12.32 -9.56
N THR A 245 0.72 -11.79 -8.44
CA THR A 245 0.57 -12.38 -7.10
C THR A 245 -0.89 -12.37 -6.67
N GLY A 246 -1.62 -11.27 -6.89
CA GLY A 246 -3.06 -11.19 -6.64
C GLY A 246 -3.84 -12.29 -7.38
N ALA A 247 -3.54 -12.51 -8.65
CA ALA A 247 -4.15 -13.58 -9.44
C ALA A 247 -3.82 -14.99 -8.90
N ALA A 248 -2.60 -15.20 -8.39
CA ALA A 248 -2.21 -16.46 -7.76
C ALA A 248 -2.97 -16.70 -6.44
N ILE A 249 -3.10 -15.67 -5.60
CA ILE A 249 -3.87 -15.71 -4.35
C ILE A 249 -5.35 -16.00 -4.65
N MET A 250 -5.93 -15.35 -5.67
CA MET A 250 -7.33 -15.58 -6.07
C MET A 250 -7.58 -17.05 -6.45
N ARG A 251 -6.67 -17.66 -7.23
CA ARG A 251 -6.78 -19.09 -7.56
C ARG A 251 -6.73 -19.97 -6.33
N SER A 252 -5.81 -19.69 -5.41
CA SER A 252 -5.67 -20.44 -4.16
C SER A 252 -6.87 -20.28 -3.21
N ALA A 253 -7.53 -19.15 -3.24
CA ALA A 253 -8.69 -18.85 -2.39
C ALA A 253 -10.01 -19.41 -2.92
N ALA A 254 -10.09 -19.78 -4.20
CA ALA A 254 -11.32 -20.14 -4.89
C ALA A 254 -12.04 -21.33 -4.26
N ASP A 255 -11.32 -22.41 -3.93
CA ASP A 255 -11.91 -23.64 -3.38
C ASP A 255 -12.56 -23.45 -2.01
N SER A 256 -12.14 -22.43 -1.25
CA SER A 256 -12.66 -22.10 0.07
C SER A 256 -13.61 -20.89 0.07
N VAL A 257 -13.88 -20.30 -1.11
CA VAL A 257 -14.77 -19.14 -1.31
C VAL A 257 -14.42 -17.99 -0.34
N LYS A 258 -13.12 -17.71 -0.15
CA LYS A 258 -12.66 -16.66 0.75
C LYS A 258 -13.05 -15.28 0.23
N ALA A 259 -13.40 -14.37 1.14
CA ALA A 259 -13.55 -12.96 0.79
C ALA A 259 -12.19 -12.34 0.42
N LEU A 260 -12.13 -11.58 -0.68
CA LEU A 260 -10.90 -10.98 -1.21
C LEU A 260 -11.01 -9.46 -1.32
N SER A 261 -10.01 -8.73 -0.80
CA SER A 261 -9.80 -7.31 -1.06
C SER A 261 -8.37 -7.14 -1.53
N PHE A 262 -8.20 -6.67 -2.76
CA PHE A 262 -6.91 -6.54 -3.43
C PHE A 262 -6.65 -5.12 -3.89
N GLU A 263 -5.51 -4.60 -3.46
CA GLU A 263 -4.89 -3.39 -3.99
C GLU A 263 -3.66 -3.81 -4.79
N LEU A 264 -3.69 -3.59 -6.09
CA LEU A 264 -2.70 -4.12 -7.02
C LEU A 264 -1.97 -2.99 -7.76
N GLY A 265 -1.18 -3.36 -8.76
CA GLY A 265 -0.39 -2.43 -9.53
C GLY A 265 -1.19 -1.43 -10.36
N GLY A 266 -0.51 -0.44 -10.90
CA GLY A 266 -1.07 0.59 -11.75
C GLY A 266 -0.14 0.99 -12.89
N LYS A 267 -0.70 1.56 -13.95
CA LYS A 267 0.04 2.25 -15.02
C LYS A 267 -0.60 3.62 -15.21
N ASN A 268 -0.54 4.42 -14.16
CA ASN A 268 -1.34 5.62 -14.01
C ASN A 268 -0.91 6.72 -14.97
N ALA A 269 -1.89 7.52 -15.41
CA ALA A 269 -1.67 8.66 -16.28
C ALA A 269 -1.80 9.99 -15.53
N ALA A 270 -0.92 10.95 -15.85
CA ALA A 270 -1.12 12.36 -15.58
C ALA A 270 -1.48 13.07 -16.89
N LEU A 271 -2.59 13.79 -16.91
CA LEU A 271 -3.05 14.61 -18.05
C LEU A 271 -2.83 16.09 -17.73
N VAL A 272 -2.03 16.78 -18.53
CA VAL A 272 -1.67 18.18 -18.32
C VAL A 272 -2.19 19.01 -19.49
N PHE A 273 -3.25 19.77 -19.24
CA PHE A 273 -3.84 20.68 -20.23
C PHE A 273 -3.10 22.02 -20.28
N ALA A 274 -3.11 22.67 -21.43
CA ALA A 274 -2.38 23.93 -21.65
C ALA A 274 -2.84 25.10 -20.77
N ASP A 275 -4.04 25.02 -20.22
CA ASP A 275 -4.60 26.00 -19.27
C ASP A 275 -4.25 25.71 -17.81
N ALA A 276 -3.50 24.65 -17.50
CA ALA A 276 -3.09 24.32 -16.14
C ALA A 276 -2.14 25.38 -15.57
N ASP A 277 -2.16 25.56 -14.24
CA ASP A 277 -1.07 26.26 -13.56
C ASP A 277 0.23 25.51 -13.79
N PHE A 278 1.13 26.12 -14.53
CA PHE A 278 2.36 25.49 -15.00
C PHE A 278 3.25 25.02 -13.85
N GLU A 279 3.49 25.87 -12.86
CA GLU A 279 4.39 25.56 -11.76
C GLU A 279 3.81 24.49 -10.83
N ALA A 280 2.51 24.56 -10.56
CA ALA A 280 1.80 23.54 -9.78
C ALA A 280 1.78 22.19 -10.51
N ALA A 281 1.51 22.19 -11.82
CA ALA A 281 1.47 20.98 -12.63
C ALA A 281 2.86 20.31 -12.73
N VAL A 282 3.93 21.08 -12.98
CA VAL A 282 5.30 20.52 -13.01
C VAL A 282 5.69 19.96 -11.64
N SER A 283 5.45 20.71 -10.55
CA SER A 283 5.78 20.27 -9.19
C SER A 283 4.98 19.04 -8.77
N GLY A 284 3.67 19.01 -9.09
CA GLY A 284 2.82 17.88 -8.81
C GLY A 284 3.17 16.64 -9.63
N THR A 285 3.55 16.81 -10.90
CA THR A 285 4.04 15.71 -11.75
C THR A 285 5.37 15.17 -11.24
N MET A 286 6.32 16.02 -10.85
CA MET A 286 7.55 15.57 -10.17
C MET A 286 7.24 14.68 -8.95
N ARG A 287 6.32 15.13 -8.10
CA ARG A 287 5.87 14.35 -6.94
C ARG A 287 5.25 13.03 -7.36
N SER A 288 4.35 13.05 -8.35
CA SER A 288 3.64 11.83 -8.78
C SER A 288 4.52 10.80 -9.47
N VAL A 289 5.64 11.21 -10.07
CA VAL A 289 6.58 10.30 -10.73
C VAL A 289 7.66 9.78 -9.78
N PHE A 290 8.26 10.65 -8.95
CA PHE A 290 9.50 10.36 -8.26
C PHE A 290 9.36 10.11 -6.75
N SER A 291 8.17 10.33 -6.14
CA SER A 291 7.97 10.02 -4.72
C SER A 291 8.31 8.57 -4.41
N ASN A 292 8.99 8.35 -3.29
CA ASN A 292 9.45 7.02 -2.86
C ASN A 292 10.23 6.27 -3.94
N CYS A 293 11.05 6.98 -4.71
CA CYS A 293 11.79 6.41 -5.85
C CYS A 293 10.87 5.76 -6.91
N GLY A 294 9.68 6.35 -7.17
CA GLY A 294 8.67 5.80 -8.07
C GLY A 294 7.97 4.53 -7.57
N GLN A 295 8.22 4.12 -6.33
CA GLN A 295 7.69 2.88 -5.75
C GLN A 295 6.36 3.09 -5.02
N VAL A 296 5.43 3.82 -5.64
CA VAL A 296 4.06 3.96 -5.16
C VAL A 296 3.10 3.51 -6.26
N CYS A 297 2.18 2.61 -5.94
CA CYS A 297 1.20 2.11 -6.90
C CYS A 297 0.38 3.21 -7.61
N LEU A 298 0.37 4.42 -7.03
CA LEU A 298 -0.30 5.61 -7.53
C LEU A 298 0.61 6.50 -8.41
N CYS A 299 1.90 6.18 -8.56
CA CYS A 299 2.83 6.98 -9.35
C CYS A 299 2.40 7.07 -10.81
N SER A 300 2.58 8.28 -11.41
CA SER A 300 2.27 8.53 -12.82
C SER A 300 3.45 8.07 -13.67
N GLU A 301 3.40 6.87 -14.21
CA GLU A 301 4.42 6.37 -15.15
C GLU A 301 4.17 6.83 -16.60
N ARG A 302 2.99 7.42 -16.89
CA ARG A 302 2.61 7.99 -18.18
C ARG A 302 2.18 9.44 -17.97
N VAL A 303 2.81 10.38 -18.66
CA VAL A 303 2.51 11.81 -18.56
C VAL A 303 2.16 12.34 -19.96
N TYR A 304 0.92 12.70 -20.15
CA TYR A 304 0.39 13.24 -21.40
C TYR A 304 0.17 14.74 -21.24
N ILE A 305 0.75 15.54 -22.15
CA ILE A 305 0.76 16.99 -22.09
C ILE A 305 0.16 17.57 -23.36
N GLU A 306 -0.78 18.53 -23.24
CA GLU A 306 -1.36 19.20 -24.39
C GLU A 306 -0.27 19.91 -25.22
N ARG A 307 -0.26 19.70 -26.53
CA ARG A 307 0.82 20.07 -27.46
C ARG A 307 1.37 21.49 -27.30
N PRO A 308 0.56 22.54 -27.12
CA PRO A 308 1.10 23.91 -27.00
C PRO A 308 2.03 24.10 -25.78
N MET A 309 1.93 23.23 -24.75
CA MET A 309 2.76 23.31 -23.54
C MET A 309 3.85 22.22 -23.49
N PHE A 310 3.81 21.23 -24.39
CA PHE A 310 4.59 20.01 -24.31
C PHE A 310 6.09 20.25 -24.13
N GLU A 311 6.74 20.95 -25.07
CA GLU A 311 8.20 21.11 -25.05
C GLU A 311 8.67 21.89 -23.79
N ARG A 312 7.93 22.95 -23.42
CA ARG A 312 8.25 23.74 -22.22
C ARG A 312 8.08 22.94 -20.96
N PHE A 313 7.01 22.13 -20.87
CA PHE A 313 6.72 21.30 -19.69
C PHE A 313 7.75 20.20 -19.53
N VAL A 314 8.07 19.49 -20.61
CA VAL A 314 9.06 18.40 -20.61
C VAL A 314 10.45 18.92 -20.28
N ALA A 315 10.86 20.07 -20.80
CA ALA A 315 12.13 20.70 -20.45
C ALA A 315 12.22 21.02 -18.95
N ALA A 316 11.17 21.60 -18.38
CA ALA A 316 11.11 21.93 -16.95
C ALA A 316 11.12 20.65 -16.08
N LEU A 317 10.36 19.63 -16.46
CA LEU A 317 10.32 18.36 -15.77
C LEU A 317 11.69 17.67 -15.75
N ALA A 318 12.36 17.59 -16.92
CA ALA A 318 13.68 16.99 -17.05
C ALA A 318 14.76 17.78 -16.29
N GLN A 319 14.69 19.10 -16.28
CA GLN A 319 15.58 19.94 -15.50
C GLN A 319 15.46 19.66 -14.00
N ARG A 320 14.22 19.56 -13.47
CA ARG A 320 13.98 19.26 -12.05
C ARG A 320 14.36 17.83 -11.69
N ALA A 321 14.12 16.87 -12.59
CA ALA A 321 14.51 15.47 -12.36
C ALA A 321 16.02 15.32 -12.23
N ARG A 322 16.82 16.03 -13.08
CA ARG A 322 18.29 16.05 -12.97
C ARG A 322 18.80 16.72 -11.69
N ALA A 323 18.02 17.60 -11.10
CA ALA A 323 18.39 18.32 -9.86
C ALA A 323 18.07 17.53 -8.59
N LEU A 324 17.35 16.40 -8.68
CA LEU A 324 17.04 15.55 -7.51
C LEU A 324 18.33 15.01 -6.91
N LYS A 325 18.49 15.24 -5.62
CA LYS A 325 19.61 14.71 -4.83
C LYS A 325 19.30 13.29 -4.40
N LEU A 326 20.14 12.35 -4.79
CA LEU A 326 20.05 10.95 -4.37
C LEU A 326 20.89 10.73 -3.13
N GLY A 327 20.36 10.01 -2.14
CA GLY A 327 21.12 9.77 -0.92
C GLY A 327 20.40 8.88 0.08
N GLY A 328 21.10 8.56 1.16
CA GLY A 328 20.58 7.78 2.28
C GLY A 328 19.55 8.54 3.13
N PRO A 329 18.88 7.84 4.04
CA PRO A 329 17.77 8.41 4.80
C PRO A 329 18.12 9.58 5.72
N TYR A 330 19.38 9.68 6.15
CA TYR A 330 19.84 10.72 7.05
C TYR A 330 20.57 11.87 6.34
N GLU A 331 20.63 11.81 5.02
CA GLU A 331 21.22 12.87 4.20
C GLU A 331 20.15 13.89 3.79
N ASP A 332 20.58 15.06 3.30
CA ASP A 332 19.69 16.05 2.65
C ASP A 332 19.39 15.56 1.23
N ALA A 333 18.61 14.48 1.12
CA ALA A 333 18.26 13.84 -0.13
C ALA A 333 16.79 13.98 -0.45
N ASP A 334 16.50 14.14 -1.75
CA ASP A 334 15.13 14.17 -2.27
C ASP A 334 14.59 12.76 -2.54
N MET A 335 15.48 11.81 -2.89
CA MET A 335 15.11 10.46 -3.27
C MET A 335 16.11 9.44 -2.73
N GLY A 336 15.59 8.40 -2.06
CA GLY A 336 16.35 7.23 -1.59
C GLY A 336 16.52 6.16 -2.67
N PRO A 337 17.04 4.97 -2.30
CA PRO A 337 17.20 3.84 -3.21
C PRO A 337 15.86 3.16 -3.53
N LEU A 338 15.88 2.24 -4.48
CA LEU A 338 14.89 1.19 -4.63
C LEU A 338 15.01 0.19 -3.47
N ILE A 339 13.97 -0.63 -3.26
CA ILE A 339 13.90 -1.55 -2.11
C ILE A 339 15.01 -2.61 -2.08
N SER A 340 15.52 -3.04 -3.25
CA SER A 340 16.55 -4.07 -3.34
C SER A 340 17.31 -3.97 -4.66
N ARG A 341 18.50 -4.59 -4.71
CA ARG A 341 19.28 -4.71 -5.95
C ARG A 341 18.51 -5.49 -7.03
N SER A 342 17.79 -6.52 -6.65
CA SER A 342 16.96 -7.30 -7.58
C SER A 342 15.92 -6.42 -8.26
N HIS A 343 15.25 -5.56 -7.48
CA HIS A 343 14.27 -4.62 -8.02
C HIS A 343 14.95 -3.53 -8.87
N ARG A 344 16.13 -3.02 -8.47
CA ARG A 344 16.94 -2.11 -9.27
C ARG A 344 17.27 -2.72 -10.63
N ASP A 345 17.69 -3.96 -10.66
CA ASP A 345 18.06 -4.64 -11.91
C ASP A 345 16.84 -4.85 -12.82
N LYS A 346 15.65 -5.12 -12.23
CA LYS A 346 14.36 -5.09 -12.95
C LYS A 346 14.12 -3.72 -13.59
N VAL A 347 14.20 -2.63 -12.84
CA VAL A 347 13.95 -1.26 -13.34
C VAL A 347 14.97 -0.90 -14.43
N LEU A 348 16.27 -1.19 -14.23
CA LEU A 348 17.31 -1.00 -15.26
C LEU A 348 17.01 -1.77 -16.54
N SER A 349 16.41 -2.94 -16.46
CA SER A 349 16.00 -3.70 -17.63
C SER A 349 14.98 -2.95 -18.49
N TYR A 350 14.08 -2.18 -17.86
CA TYR A 350 13.13 -1.31 -18.55
C TYR A 350 13.78 -0.05 -19.12
N TYR A 351 14.80 0.52 -18.48
CA TYR A 351 15.58 1.63 -19.06
C TYR A 351 16.23 1.19 -20.37
N ARG A 352 16.84 -0.01 -20.38
CA ARG A 352 17.43 -0.60 -21.59
C ARG A 352 16.36 -0.97 -22.62
N LEU A 353 15.20 -1.42 -22.18
CA LEU A 353 14.07 -1.75 -23.06
C LEU A 353 13.52 -0.49 -23.73
N ALA A 354 13.40 0.62 -23.03
CA ALA A 354 12.94 1.89 -23.59
C ALA A 354 13.82 2.33 -24.77
N LEU A 355 15.14 2.21 -24.64
CA LEU A 355 16.07 2.48 -25.74
C LEU A 355 15.89 1.51 -26.94
N LYS A 356 15.65 0.22 -26.67
CA LYS A 356 15.37 -0.79 -27.71
C LYS A 356 14.02 -0.56 -28.41
N GLU A 357 13.06 0.00 -27.71
CA GLU A 357 11.75 0.40 -28.24
C GLU A 357 11.76 1.79 -28.87
N HIS A 358 12.96 2.32 -29.19
CA HIS A 358 13.22 3.60 -29.83
C HIS A 358 12.87 4.85 -29.01
N GLY A 359 12.74 4.72 -27.68
CA GLY A 359 12.60 5.85 -26.77
C GLY A 359 13.87 6.67 -26.65
N GLU A 360 13.72 7.98 -26.46
CA GLU A 360 14.80 8.92 -26.16
C GLU A 360 14.78 9.23 -24.65
N LEU A 361 15.92 8.99 -23.98
CA LEU A 361 16.10 9.37 -22.58
C LEU A 361 16.39 10.87 -22.49
N LEU A 362 15.53 11.61 -21.82
CA LEU A 362 15.73 13.04 -21.59
C LEU A 362 16.59 13.32 -20.35
N CYS A 363 16.60 12.40 -19.39
CA CYS A 363 17.51 12.39 -18.25
C CYS A 363 17.62 10.98 -17.66
N GLY A 364 18.63 10.75 -16.83
CA GLY A 364 18.85 9.49 -16.13
C GLY A 364 19.24 8.34 -17.02
N GLY A 365 18.76 7.15 -16.72
CA GLY A 365 19.00 5.93 -17.49
C GLY A 365 20.07 5.01 -16.92
N GLY A 366 20.70 5.39 -15.81
CA GLY A 366 21.81 4.67 -15.21
C GLY A 366 21.71 4.43 -13.71
N VAL A 367 22.83 4.01 -13.17
CA VAL A 367 23.08 3.88 -11.73
C VAL A 367 24.04 5.00 -11.33
N PRO A 368 23.75 5.78 -10.30
CA PRO A 368 24.66 6.80 -9.83
C PRO A 368 25.93 6.18 -9.21
N SER A 369 27.04 6.91 -9.23
CA SER A 369 28.26 6.54 -8.51
C SER A 369 28.50 7.56 -7.41
N PHE A 370 28.61 7.09 -6.17
CA PHE A 370 28.88 7.91 -4.98
C PHE A 370 30.35 7.87 -4.59
N GLY A 371 31.06 6.79 -4.94
CA GLY A 371 32.44 6.54 -4.54
C GLY A 371 32.59 6.06 -3.10
N ASP A 372 31.52 5.55 -2.50
CA ASP A 372 31.45 5.01 -1.14
C ASP A 372 30.56 3.75 -1.06
N GLU A 373 30.19 3.32 0.17
CA GLU A 373 29.39 2.10 0.40
C GLU A 373 28.02 2.11 -0.31
N ARG A 374 27.49 3.29 -0.66
CA ARG A 374 26.20 3.43 -1.40
C ARG A 374 26.27 2.86 -2.81
N ASP A 375 27.45 2.74 -3.41
CA ASP A 375 27.64 2.06 -4.70
C ASP A 375 27.25 0.58 -4.61
N GLY A 376 27.29 0.01 -3.40
CA GLY A 376 26.76 -1.31 -3.05
C GLY A 376 25.24 -1.36 -2.92
N GLY A 377 24.53 -0.24 -2.88
CA GLY A 377 23.08 -0.13 -2.66
C GLY A 377 22.24 -0.31 -3.90
N ALA A 378 20.96 -0.01 -3.74
CA ALA A 378 19.94 -0.15 -4.80
C ALA A 378 19.57 1.21 -5.46
N PHE A 379 20.48 2.16 -5.48
CA PHE A 379 20.23 3.47 -6.10
C PHE A 379 20.09 3.39 -7.61
N ILE A 380 19.27 4.28 -8.18
CA ILE A 380 19.02 4.39 -9.60
C ILE A 380 18.69 5.85 -9.95
N GLU A 381 19.02 6.29 -11.16
CA GLU A 381 18.76 7.65 -11.60
C GLU A 381 17.30 7.88 -11.98
N PRO A 382 16.71 9.05 -11.62
CA PRO A 382 15.38 9.45 -12.07
C PRO A 382 15.39 9.63 -13.59
N THR A 383 14.44 8.99 -14.26
CA THR A 383 14.47 8.82 -15.72
C THR A 383 13.19 9.31 -16.39
N ILE A 384 13.33 10.08 -17.45
CA ILE A 384 12.23 10.53 -18.30
C ILE A 384 12.50 10.08 -19.72
N VAL A 385 11.51 9.44 -20.34
CA VAL A 385 11.57 8.89 -21.70
C VAL A 385 10.52 9.56 -22.57
N ARG A 386 10.87 9.93 -23.81
CA ARG A 386 9.92 10.35 -24.84
C ARG A 386 10.02 9.50 -26.10
N GLY A 387 9.02 9.60 -26.98
CA GLY A 387 9.07 9.01 -28.33
C GLY A 387 8.76 7.51 -28.37
N LEU A 388 8.34 6.89 -27.27
CA LEU A 388 7.86 5.50 -27.29
C LEU A 388 6.48 5.43 -27.97
N PRO A 389 6.24 4.40 -28.82
CA PRO A 389 4.89 4.14 -29.29
C PRO A 389 3.98 3.68 -28.14
N GLU A 390 2.69 3.98 -28.22
CA GLU A 390 1.73 3.59 -27.17
C GLU A 390 1.63 2.06 -26.97
N SER A 391 2.05 1.26 -27.94
CA SER A 391 2.13 -0.20 -27.83
C SER A 391 3.40 -0.71 -27.13
N ALA A 392 4.35 0.16 -26.81
CA ALA A 392 5.60 -0.21 -26.16
C ALA A 392 5.34 -0.84 -24.78
N ARG A 393 6.12 -1.85 -24.41
CA ARG A 393 6.04 -2.49 -23.11
C ARG A 393 6.30 -1.50 -21.97
N CYS A 394 7.23 -0.58 -22.16
CA CYS A 394 7.50 0.47 -21.18
C CYS A 394 6.31 1.41 -20.93
N VAL A 395 5.37 1.53 -21.89
CA VAL A 395 4.12 2.29 -21.75
C VAL A 395 2.98 1.46 -21.16
N LYS A 396 2.99 0.12 -21.39
CA LYS A 396 1.89 -0.77 -21.00
C LYS A 396 2.10 -1.51 -19.67
N GLU A 397 3.36 -1.80 -19.32
CA GLU A 397 3.70 -2.58 -18.13
C GLU A 397 4.12 -1.67 -16.96
N GLU A 398 3.72 -2.04 -15.74
CA GLU A 398 4.15 -1.36 -14.53
C GLU A 398 5.62 -1.61 -14.26
N ILE A 399 6.41 -0.55 -14.14
CA ILE A 399 7.86 -0.61 -13.90
C ILE A 399 8.16 -0.56 -12.41
N PHE A 400 7.43 0.27 -11.68
CA PHE A 400 7.55 0.49 -10.24
C PHE A 400 8.91 1.06 -9.82
N GLY A 401 9.35 2.09 -10.54
CA GLY A 401 10.62 2.78 -10.33
C GLY A 401 10.52 4.25 -10.77
N PRO A 402 11.59 5.05 -10.62
CA PRO A 402 11.57 6.48 -10.87
C PRO A 402 11.68 6.79 -12.38
N ILE A 403 10.68 6.36 -13.14
CA ILE A 403 10.61 6.55 -14.59
C ILE A 403 9.21 6.94 -15.02
N CYS A 404 9.13 7.88 -15.99
CA CYS A 404 7.91 8.11 -16.73
C CYS A 404 8.16 8.26 -18.23
N HIS A 405 7.14 7.90 -19.01
CA HIS A 405 7.02 8.23 -20.42
C HIS A 405 6.26 9.54 -20.58
N VAL A 406 6.75 10.46 -21.42
CA VAL A 406 6.07 11.72 -21.74
C VAL A 406 5.67 11.73 -23.21
N ALA A 407 4.41 12.10 -23.52
CA ALA A 407 3.89 12.21 -24.87
C ALA A 407 2.93 13.40 -25.02
N PRO A 408 2.84 14.04 -26.20
CA PRO A 408 1.86 15.08 -26.44
C PRO A 408 0.49 14.49 -26.78
N PHE A 409 -0.56 15.31 -26.56
CA PHE A 409 -1.89 15.08 -27.12
C PHE A 409 -2.44 16.39 -27.71
N ASP A 410 -3.43 16.30 -28.62
CA ASP A 410 -4.00 17.44 -29.32
C ASP A 410 -5.43 17.77 -28.89
N THR A 411 -6.20 16.79 -28.41
CA THR A 411 -7.60 16.99 -28.02
C THR A 411 -7.88 16.33 -26.67
N GLU A 412 -8.95 16.80 -26.00
CA GLU A 412 -9.42 16.22 -24.75
C GLU A 412 -9.82 14.73 -24.90
N ASP A 413 -10.48 14.37 -25.99
CA ASP A 413 -10.91 13.00 -26.27
C ASP A 413 -9.68 12.08 -26.48
N GLU A 414 -8.64 12.58 -27.15
CA GLU A 414 -7.36 11.85 -27.29
C GLU A 414 -6.71 11.63 -25.92
N ALA A 415 -6.63 12.67 -25.08
CA ALA A 415 -6.05 12.55 -23.75
C ALA A 415 -6.75 11.48 -22.91
N VAL A 416 -8.09 11.46 -22.93
CA VAL A 416 -8.92 10.47 -22.23
C VAL A 416 -8.67 9.07 -22.80
N SER A 417 -8.62 8.93 -24.13
CA SER A 417 -8.35 7.66 -24.80
C SER A 417 -6.98 7.10 -24.40
N LEU A 418 -5.94 7.91 -24.47
CA LEU A 418 -4.58 7.55 -24.08
C LEU A 418 -4.50 7.13 -22.60
N ALA A 419 -5.14 7.89 -21.71
CA ALA A 419 -5.14 7.58 -20.28
C ALA A 419 -5.79 6.22 -19.99
N ASN A 420 -6.90 5.88 -20.65
CA ASN A 420 -7.66 4.67 -20.46
C ASN A 420 -7.10 3.44 -21.19
N ASP A 421 -6.17 3.64 -22.15
CA ASP A 421 -5.57 2.56 -22.95
C ASP A 421 -4.52 1.78 -22.14
N THR A 422 -4.99 1.11 -21.12
CA THR A 422 -4.20 0.25 -20.25
C THR A 422 -5.08 -0.84 -19.64
N ARG A 423 -4.45 -1.96 -19.27
CA ARG A 423 -5.10 -3.04 -18.51
C ARG A 423 -5.31 -2.69 -17.04
N TYR A 424 -4.69 -1.63 -16.56
CA TYR A 424 -4.78 -1.14 -15.19
C TYR A 424 -5.85 -0.05 -15.06
N GLY A 425 -6.20 0.27 -13.81
CA GLY A 425 -7.16 1.33 -13.53
C GLY A 425 -7.12 1.74 -12.06
N LEU A 426 -5.94 2.11 -11.54
CA LEU A 426 -5.81 2.51 -10.14
C LEU A 426 -6.08 4.00 -9.96
N ALA A 427 -5.27 4.86 -10.58
CA ALA A 427 -5.36 6.29 -10.38
C ALA A 427 -5.08 7.09 -11.66
N ALA A 428 -5.52 8.37 -11.66
CA ALA A 428 -5.15 9.37 -12.64
C ALA A 428 -5.03 10.75 -11.98
N ALA A 429 -4.20 11.63 -12.56
CA ALA A 429 -4.11 13.04 -12.17
C ALA A 429 -4.47 13.90 -13.39
N VAL A 430 -5.29 14.94 -13.18
CA VAL A 430 -5.73 15.87 -14.25
C VAL A 430 -5.36 17.30 -13.83
N TRP A 431 -4.62 17.99 -14.66
CA TRP A 431 -4.16 19.35 -14.43
C TRP A 431 -4.82 20.31 -15.41
N THR A 432 -5.69 21.19 -14.93
CA THR A 432 -6.44 22.19 -15.72
C THR A 432 -7.00 23.28 -14.82
N SER A 433 -7.08 24.51 -15.30
CA SER A 433 -7.79 25.60 -14.62
C SER A 433 -9.29 25.62 -14.91
N SER A 434 -9.75 24.87 -15.92
CA SER A 434 -11.17 24.81 -16.29
C SER A 434 -11.93 23.85 -15.39
N LEU A 435 -12.83 24.38 -14.54
CA LEU A 435 -13.70 23.59 -13.67
C LEU A 435 -14.57 22.59 -14.46
N GLN A 436 -15.10 23.00 -15.60
CA GLN A 436 -15.92 22.12 -16.45
C GLN A 436 -15.12 20.96 -17.03
N ARG A 437 -13.89 21.24 -17.52
CA ARG A 437 -12.97 20.21 -18.02
C ARG A 437 -12.58 19.25 -16.90
N ALA A 438 -12.22 19.76 -15.73
CA ALA A 438 -11.85 18.97 -14.57
C ALA A 438 -12.88 17.88 -14.24
N HIS A 439 -14.15 18.26 -14.13
CA HIS A 439 -15.24 17.34 -13.88
C HIS A 439 -15.51 16.39 -15.05
N ARG A 440 -15.49 16.87 -16.27
CA ARG A 440 -15.80 16.09 -17.47
C ARG A 440 -14.73 15.01 -17.71
N VAL A 441 -13.46 15.38 -17.66
CA VAL A 441 -12.33 14.47 -17.87
C VAL A 441 -12.25 13.45 -16.73
N ALA A 442 -12.28 13.91 -15.46
CA ALA A 442 -12.17 12.98 -14.32
C ALA A 442 -13.26 11.90 -14.32
N ARG A 443 -14.49 12.21 -14.76
CA ARG A 443 -15.58 11.23 -14.86
C ARG A 443 -15.41 10.20 -15.98
N GLN A 444 -14.60 10.49 -16.99
CA GLN A 444 -14.31 9.59 -18.10
C GLN A 444 -13.11 8.68 -17.83
N MET A 445 -12.37 8.90 -16.73
CA MET A 445 -11.24 8.05 -16.37
C MET A 445 -11.71 6.69 -15.88
N GLU A 446 -11.20 5.61 -16.45
CA GLU A 446 -11.46 4.23 -16.04
C GLU A 446 -10.52 3.82 -14.88
N VAL A 447 -10.59 4.58 -13.80
CA VAL A 447 -9.76 4.41 -12.59
C VAL A 447 -10.60 4.40 -11.33
N GLY A 448 -10.03 3.93 -10.23
CA GLY A 448 -10.69 4.04 -8.93
C GLY A 448 -10.52 5.38 -8.25
N ILE A 449 -9.49 6.14 -8.63
CA ILE A 449 -9.16 7.44 -8.02
C ILE A 449 -8.76 8.44 -9.13
N ALA A 450 -9.39 9.60 -9.17
CA ALA A 450 -8.97 10.70 -10.02
C ALA A 450 -8.71 11.95 -9.16
N TRP A 451 -7.52 12.50 -9.26
CA TRP A 451 -7.17 13.78 -8.66
C TRP A 451 -7.24 14.91 -9.70
N VAL A 452 -7.62 16.08 -9.26
CA VAL A 452 -7.59 17.29 -10.08
C VAL A 452 -6.70 18.33 -9.38
N ASN A 453 -5.72 18.84 -10.11
CA ASN A 453 -4.76 19.84 -9.66
C ASN A 453 -3.98 19.47 -8.40
N ASP A 454 -3.87 18.19 -8.15
CA ASP A 454 -2.99 17.62 -7.12
C ASP A 454 -2.74 16.12 -7.39
N TRP A 455 -1.93 15.51 -6.54
CA TRP A 455 -1.66 14.08 -6.48
C TRP A 455 -1.49 13.63 -5.03
N PHE A 456 -2.08 12.48 -4.69
CA PHE A 456 -1.98 11.83 -3.38
C PHE A 456 -2.68 12.56 -2.23
N LEU A 457 -3.60 13.51 -2.51
CA LEU A 457 -4.52 14.00 -1.50
C LEU A 457 -5.48 12.89 -1.08
N ARG A 458 -5.59 12.66 0.24
CA ARG A 458 -6.37 11.55 0.73
C ARG A 458 -7.16 11.87 1.99
N ASP A 459 -8.45 11.60 1.93
CA ASP A 459 -9.32 11.47 3.09
C ASP A 459 -9.52 9.98 3.39
N LEU A 460 -9.34 9.55 4.64
CA LEU A 460 -9.48 8.14 5.05
C LEU A 460 -10.91 7.59 4.93
N ARG A 461 -11.88 8.47 4.78
CA ARG A 461 -13.30 8.12 4.63
C ARG A 461 -13.70 7.82 3.18
N THR A 462 -12.91 8.26 2.21
CA THR A 462 -13.22 8.09 0.80
C THR A 462 -12.87 6.69 0.30
N PRO A 463 -13.60 6.16 -0.72
CA PRO A 463 -13.26 4.89 -1.34
C PRO A 463 -11.87 4.93 -1.94
N PHE A 464 -11.15 3.83 -1.80
CA PHE A 464 -9.82 3.63 -2.36
C PHE A 464 -9.74 2.25 -2.99
N GLY A 465 -9.14 2.15 -4.17
CA GLY A 465 -8.91 0.90 -4.86
C GLY A 465 -9.08 1.01 -6.36
N GLY A 466 -8.48 0.08 -7.09
CA GLY A 466 -8.45 0.07 -8.53
C GLY A 466 -9.63 -0.65 -9.18
N VAL A 467 -9.79 -0.42 -10.48
CA VAL A 467 -10.61 -1.22 -11.40
C VAL A 467 -9.69 -2.03 -12.32
N LYS A 468 -10.24 -2.85 -13.21
CA LYS A 468 -9.46 -3.69 -14.14
C LYS A 468 -8.47 -4.58 -13.38
N LEU A 469 -7.19 -4.61 -13.78
CA LEU A 469 -6.13 -5.39 -13.11
C LEU A 469 -5.55 -4.71 -11.86
N SER A 470 -6.05 -3.54 -11.48
CA SER A 470 -5.52 -2.79 -10.33
C SER A 470 -6.18 -3.12 -8.99
N GLY A 471 -7.20 -3.96 -8.96
CA GLY A 471 -7.75 -4.40 -7.68
C GLY A 471 -9.15 -4.98 -7.72
N ILE A 472 -9.56 -5.49 -6.55
CA ILE A 472 -10.89 -6.03 -6.26
C ILE A 472 -11.37 -5.44 -4.94
N GLY A 473 -12.61 -4.97 -4.92
CA GLY A 473 -13.17 -4.31 -3.75
C GLY A 473 -12.76 -2.85 -3.63
N ARG A 474 -13.09 -2.25 -2.50
CA ARG A 474 -12.67 -0.90 -2.12
C ARG A 474 -12.29 -0.89 -0.65
N GLU A 475 -11.23 -0.16 -0.35
CA GLU A 475 -10.81 0.17 1.01
C GLU A 475 -11.21 1.61 1.33
N GLY A 476 -11.07 2.02 2.57
CA GLY A 476 -11.41 3.36 3.04
C GLY A 476 -12.84 3.47 3.58
N GLY A 477 -12.99 4.23 4.67
CA GLY A 477 -14.28 4.57 5.25
C GLY A 477 -15.20 3.37 5.48
N ALA A 478 -16.44 3.52 5.07
CA ALA A 478 -17.46 2.47 5.17
C ALA A 478 -17.15 1.23 4.32
N HIS A 479 -16.36 1.38 3.24
CA HIS A 479 -16.02 0.25 2.37
C HIS A 479 -15.15 -0.79 3.08
N SER A 480 -14.13 -0.34 3.83
CA SER A 480 -13.33 -1.26 4.65
C SER A 480 -14.18 -1.95 5.72
N LEU A 481 -15.07 -1.21 6.40
CA LEU A 481 -15.96 -1.80 7.40
C LEU A 481 -16.94 -2.81 6.79
N ALA A 482 -17.39 -2.57 5.54
CA ALA A 482 -18.24 -3.51 4.82
C ALA A 482 -17.49 -4.79 4.47
N PHE A 483 -16.25 -4.69 3.96
CA PHE A 483 -15.43 -5.87 3.63
C PHE A 483 -15.11 -6.75 4.84
N PHE A 484 -14.78 -6.14 5.98
CA PHE A 484 -14.40 -6.85 7.20
C PHE A 484 -15.59 -7.27 8.08
N SER A 485 -16.82 -7.20 7.58
CA SER A 485 -18.01 -7.64 8.34
C SER A 485 -19.04 -8.31 7.44
N GLU A 486 -19.74 -9.30 8.01
CA GLU A 486 -20.85 -10.00 7.39
C GLU A 486 -22.18 -9.43 7.93
N PRO A 487 -23.01 -8.78 7.08
CA PRO A 487 -24.35 -8.37 7.48
C PRO A 487 -25.28 -9.59 7.59
N MET A 488 -25.95 -9.73 8.72
CA MET A 488 -26.97 -10.75 8.94
C MET A 488 -28.31 -10.08 9.20
N ASN A 489 -29.33 -10.41 8.42
CA ASN A 489 -30.71 -9.97 8.67
C ASN A 489 -31.33 -10.83 9.79
N ILE A 490 -31.96 -10.16 10.75
CA ILE A 490 -32.83 -10.78 11.77
C ILE A 490 -34.25 -10.31 11.50
N CYS A 491 -35.14 -11.26 11.17
CA CYS A 491 -36.56 -11.00 10.97
C CYS A 491 -37.33 -11.52 12.17
N VAL A 492 -38.00 -10.61 12.87
CA VAL A 492 -38.86 -10.93 14.03
C VAL A 492 -40.31 -10.69 13.64
N LYS A 493 -41.11 -11.75 13.59
CA LYS A 493 -42.56 -11.62 13.44
C LYS A 493 -43.18 -11.04 14.71
N LEU A 494 -43.98 -9.99 14.58
CA LEU A 494 -44.63 -9.30 15.68
C LEU A 494 -45.95 -9.98 16.11
#